data_5460e7bab4f8408ec8dc4c1aed55b612
#
_entry.id   5460e7bab4f8408ec8dc4c1aed55b612
#
_cell.length_a   1.000
_cell.length_b   1.000
_cell.length_c   1.000
_cell.angle_alpha   90.00
_cell.angle_beta   90.00
_cell.angle_gamma   90.00
#
_symmetry.space_group_name_H-M   'P 1'
#
loop_
_entity.id
_entity.type
_entity.pdbx_description
1 polymer ?
#
loop_
_entity_poly.entity_id
_entity_poly.type
_entity_poly.pdbx_seq_one_letter_code
_entity_poly.pdbx_strand_id
1 'polypeptide(L)'
;MGHWWERNIVEPGKLPLLLALTAFVLTFLITRVITRTIRAGKGPFGNVSAGGVHVHHVVPGVVLTVVGGFGAVASSEHGLGSAVFAVIFGIGAGLVLDEFALILHLADVYWTEAGRKSVEVVVLTAALVGLVLAGFAPFGVNDLSDDELQDRGSVIMNVAVNFLFSLLALSKGKARMAIFGVIVPLVALVGAIRLARPGSPWAKRFYRRRPRARARSSLRAYHHDRRWLGPRRKFQDWIGGKPDVGPARTLERR
;
A
#
# COMPACT_ATOMS: atom_id res chain seq x y z
N MET A 1 -27.56 0.35 -9.89
CA MET A 1 -26.45 -0.35 -9.22
C MET A 1 -26.19 -1.73 -9.85
N GLY A 2 -27.20 -2.50 -10.30
CA GLY A 2 -26.98 -3.81 -10.90
C GLY A 2 -26.06 -3.81 -12.12
N HIS A 3 -26.26 -2.88 -13.04
CA HIS A 3 -25.47 -2.77 -14.29
C HIS A 3 -23.97 -2.50 -14.06
N TRP A 4 -23.62 -1.70 -13.03
CA TRP A 4 -22.19 -1.45 -12.69
C TRP A 4 -21.55 -2.71 -12.11
N TRP A 5 -22.27 -3.41 -11.23
CA TRP A 5 -21.82 -4.64 -10.59
C TRP A 5 -21.55 -5.75 -11.63
N GLU A 6 -22.51 -5.96 -12.52
CA GLU A 6 -22.41 -6.93 -13.62
C GLU A 6 -21.14 -6.67 -14.44
N ARG A 7 -21.03 -5.47 -15.00
CA ARG A 7 -19.95 -5.07 -15.92
C ARG A 7 -18.55 -5.06 -15.28
N ASN A 8 -18.42 -4.68 -14.00
CA ASN A 8 -17.11 -4.48 -13.40
C ASN A 8 -16.64 -5.64 -12.52
N ILE A 9 -17.53 -6.46 -12.03
CA ILE A 9 -17.22 -7.55 -11.09
C ILE A 9 -17.55 -8.93 -11.66
N VAL A 10 -18.79 -9.12 -12.15
CA VAL A 10 -19.28 -10.45 -12.56
C VAL A 10 -18.73 -10.84 -13.92
N GLU A 11 -18.98 -10.04 -14.96
CA GLU A 11 -18.49 -10.32 -16.33
C GLU A 11 -16.96 -10.49 -16.41
N PRO A 12 -16.13 -9.62 -15.77
CA PRO A 12 -14.67 -9.80 -15.76
C PRO A 12 -14.18 -10.86 -14.77
N GLY A 13 -15.06 -11.59 -14.07
CA GLY A 13 -14.66 -12.60 -13.09
C GLY A 13 -13.90 -12.08 -11.87
N LYS A 14 -14.10 -10.81 -11.47
CA LYS A 14 -13.36 -10.17 -10.39
C LYS A 14 -13.88 -10.48 -8.98
N LEU A 15 -14.86 -11.36 -8.85
CA LEU A 15 -15.43 -11.73 -7.54
C LEU A 15 -14.37 -12.26 -6.56
N PRO A 16 -13.44 -13.16 -6.93
CA PRO A 16 -12.37 -13.60 -6.02
C PRO A 16 -11.49 -12.44 -5.55
N LEU A 17 -11.16 -11.49 -6.43
CA LEU A 17 -10.38 -10.31 -6.05
C LEU A 17 -11.11 -9.40 -5.05
N LEU A 18 -12.43 -9.22 -5.22
CA LEU A 18 -13.26 -8.48 -4.28
C LEU A 18 -13.31 -9.17 -2.91
N LEU A 19 -13.46 -10.50 -2.89
CA LEU A 19 -13.47 -11.30 -1.67
C LEU A 19 -12.11 -11.22 -0.97
N ALA A 20 -11.01 -11.33 -1.71
CA ALA A 20 -9.66 -11.17 -1.17
C ALA A 20 -9.46 -9.77 -0.55
N LEU A 21 -9.88 -8.70 -1.24
CA LEU A 21 -9.78 -7.34 -0.71
C LEU A 21 -10.63 -7.16 0.55
N THR A 22 -11.85 -7.69 0.55
CA THR A 22 -12.76 -7.61 1.70
C THR A 22 -12.15 -8.33 2.90
N ALA A 23 -11.68 -9.57 2.72
CA ALA A 23 -11.02 -10.36 3.75
C ALA A 23 -9.75 -9.65 4.27
N PHE A 24 -8.94 -9.10 3.38
CA PHE A 24 -7.75 -8.33 3.70
C PHE A 24 -8.05 -7.13 4.62
N VAL A 25 -9.01 -6.29 4.23
CA VAL A 25 -9.38 -5.09 5.02
C VAL A 25 -9.99 -5.47 6.36
N LEU A 26 -10.91 -6.46 6.38
CA LEU A 26 -11.53 -6.93 7.61
C LEU A 26 -10.50 -7.52 8.57
N THR A 27 -9.60 -8.36 8.08
CA THR A 27 -8.53 -8.96 8.90
C THR A 27 -7.65 -7.87 9.52
N PHE A 28 -7.20 -6.91 8.73
CA PHE A 28 -6.43 -5.78 9.24
C PHE A 28 -7.17 -5.01 10.35
N LEU A 29 -8.45 -4.67 10.13
CA LEU A 29 -9.24 -3.94 11.13
C LEU A 29 -9.45 -4.76 12.40
N ILE A 30 -9.78 -6.04 12.27
CA ILE A 30 -9.98 -6.97 13.41
C ILE A 30 -8.68 -7.09 14.20
N THR A 31 -7.56 -7.33 13.52
CA THR A 31 -6.25 -7.44 14.17
C THR A 31 -5.90 -6.16 14.93
N ARG A 32 -6.15 -5.00 14.34
CA ARG A 32 -5.95 -3.71 15.01
C ARG A 32 -6.84 -3.53 16.24
N VAL A 33 -8.07 -3.98 16.21
CA VAL A 33 -8.97 -3.95 17.37
C VAL A 33 -8.45 -4.89 18.46
N ILE A 34 -8.10 -6.13 18.12
CA ILE A 34 -7.57 -7.13 19.06
C ILE A 34 -6.28 -6.62 19.71
N THR A 35 -5.30 -6.19 18.95
CA THR A 35 -4.02 -5.72 19.49
C THR A 35 -4.16 -4.49 20.37
N ARG A 36 -5.10 -3.58 20.07
CA ARG A 36 -5.45 -2.46 20.94
C ARG A 36 -6.10 -2.88 22.25
N THR A 37 -6.98 -3.87 22.18
CA THR A 37 -7.66 -4.42 23.36
C THR A 37 -6.65 -5.10 24.30
N ILE A 38 -5.71 -5.87 23.75
CA ILE A 38 -4.59 -6.47 24.48
C ILE A 38 -3.74 -5.38 25.14
N ARG A 39 -3.34 -4.34 24.38
CA ARG A 39 -2.54 -3.22 24.91
C ARG A 39 -3.26 -2.46 26.03
N ALA A 40 -4.57 -2.33 25.94
CA ALA A 40 -5.38 -1.69 26.98
C ALA A 40 -5.60 -2.54 28.23
N GLY A 41 -5.11 -3.80 28.24
CA GLY A 41 -5.34 -4.76 29.32
C GLY A 41 -6.80 -5.18 29.45
N LYS A 42 -7.59 -5.07 28.36
CA LYS A 42 -9.04 -5.32 28.35
C LYS A 42 -9.37 -6.50 27.44
N GLY A 43 -10.38 -7.27 27.82
CA GLY A 43 -10.92 -8.36 27.02
C GLY A 43 -10.22 -9.72 27.24
N PRO A 44 -10.69 -10.77 26.54
CA PRO A 44 -10.23 -12.15 26.73
C PRO A 44 -8.93 -12.47 25.96
N PHE A 45 -8.40 -11.51 25.19
CA PHE A 45 -7.24 -11.73 24.35
C PHE A 45 -5.94 -11.46 25.10
N GLY A 46 -4.93 -12.32 24.87
CA GLY A 46 -3.58 -12.21 25.40
C GLY A 46 -2.53 -12.46 24.33
N ASN A 47 -1.27 -12.19 24.66
CA ASN A 47 -0.16 -12.50 23.77
C ASN A 47 0.00 -14.03 23.69
N VAL A 48 0.14 -14.55 22.47
CA VAL A 48 0.42 -15.96 22.23
C VAL A 48 1.92 -16.18 22.31
N SER A 49 2.34 -17.06 23.24
CA SER A 49 3.73 -17.47 23.38
C SER A 49 3.83 -18.99 23.25
N ALA A 50 4.71 -19.48 22.42
CA ALA A 50 5.02 -20.90 22.28
C ALA A 50 6.49 -21.12 22.64
N GLY A 51 6.76 -21.99 23.61
CA GLY A 51 8.12 -22.29 24.04
C GLY A 51 8.91 -21.09 24.57
N GLY A 52 8.24 -20.05 25.13
CA GLY A 52 8.88 -18.81 25.59
C GLY A 52 9.15 -17.76 24.49
N VAL A 53 8.82 -18.07 23.24
CA VAL A 53 8.95 -17.15 22.10
C VAL A 53 7.60 -16.51 21.81
N HIS A 54 7.56 -15.19 21.71
CA HIS A 54 6.37 -14.46 21.25
C HIS A 54 6.11 -14.74 19.76
N VAL A 55 4.97 -15.36 19.45
CA VAL A 55 4.61 -15.67 18.06
C VAL A 55 3.87 -14.49 17.47
N HIS A 56 4.51 -13.81 16.54
CA HIS A 56 3.89 -12.75 15.75
C HIS A 56 2.89 -13.32 14.74
N HIS A 57 1.78 -12.63 14.55
CA HIS A 57 0.74 -13.06 13.59
C HIS A 57 1.19 -12.96 12.11
N VAL A 58 2.35 -12.36 11.84
CA VAL A 58 2.98 -12.43 10.51
C VAL A 58 3.28 -13.88 10.10
N VAL A 59 3.62 -14.76 11.04
CA VAL A 59 3.98 -16.16 10.74
C VAL A 59 2.79 -16.94 10.15
N PRO A 60 1.64 -17.08 10.84
CA PRO A 60 0.46 -17.67 10.21
C PRO A 60 -0.01 -16.88 8.98
N GLY A 61 0.20 -15.54 8.96
CA GLY A 61 -0.10 -14.71 7.82
C GLY A 61 0.65 -15.12 6.55
N VAL A 62 1.95 -15.40 6.64
CA VAL A 62 2.76 -15.89 5.52
C VAL A 62 2.23 -17.25 5.02
N VAL A 63 1.96 -18.18 5.93
CA VAL A 63 1.43 -19.52 5.56
C VAL A 63 0.11 -19.38 4.81
N LEU A 64 -0.84 -18.60 5.33
CA LEU A 64 -2.14 -18.38 4.69
C LEU A 64 -1.99 -17.67 3.33
N THR A 65 -1.07 -16.71 3.22
CA THR A 65 -0.81 -16.02 1.94
C THR A 65 -0.29 -17.01 0.89
N VAL A 66 0.64 -17.89 1.26
CA VAL A 66 1.21 -18.89 0.36
C VAL A 66 0.15 -19.92 -0.05
N VAL A 67 -0.57 -20.50 0.91
CA VAL A 67 -1.63 -21.48 0.64
C VAL A 67 -2.74 -20.86 -0.19
N GLY A 68 -3.21 -19.67 0.18
CA GLY A 68 -4.27 -18.97 -0.54
C GLY A 68 -3.83 -18.58 -1.97
N GLY A 69 -2.60 -18.08 -2.13
CA GLY A 69 -2.07 -17.68 -3.43
C GLY A 69 -1.90 -18.86 -4.40
N PHE A 70 -1.21 -19.90 -3.98
CA PHE A 70 -1.04 -21.12 -4.81
C PHE A 70 -2.37 -21.84 -5.03
N GLY A 71 -3.24 -21.90 -4.01
CA GLY A 71 -4.57 -22.50 -4.14
C GLY A 71 -5.44 -21.75 -5.14
N ALA A 72 -5.40 -20.41 -5.16
CA ALA A 72 -6.13 -19.61 -6.14
C ALA A 72 -5.64 -19.85 -7.57
N VAL A 73 -4.32 -19.94 -7.77
CA VAL A 73 -3.71 -20.24 -9.08
C VAL A 73 -4.03 -21.67 -9.55
N ALA A 74 -4.07 -22.63 -8.63
CA ALA A 74 -4.38 -24.03 -8.94
C ALA A 74 -5.88 -24.29 -9.15
N SER A 75 -6.75 -23.37 -8.73
CA SER A 75 -8.20 -23.51 -8.88
C SER A 75 -8.67 -23.04 -10.25
N SER A 76 -9.81 -23.59 -10.73
CA SER A 76 -10.48 -23.09 -11.91
C SER A 76 -10.96 -21.66 -11.72
N GLU A 77 -10.87 -20.83 -12.78
CA GLU A 77 -11.08 -19.38 -12.72
C GLU A 77 -12.44 -18.93 -12.12
N HIS A 78 -13.48 -19.76 -12.18
CA HIS A 78 -14.85 -19.42 -11.79
C HIS A 78 -15.46 -20.39 -10.76
N GLY A 79 -14.62 -21.11 -10.01
CA GLY A 79 -15.09 -22.11 -9.04
C GLY A 79 -15.19 -21.62 -7.61
N LEU A 80 -15.93 -22.33 -6.77
CA LEU A 80 -15.99 -22.10 -5.31
C LEU A 80 -14.58 -22.14 -4.68
N GLY A 81 -13.70 -22.99 -5.22
CA GLY A 81 -12.31 -23.09 -4.78
C GLY A 81 -11.54 -21.78 -4.91
N SER A 82 -11.64 -21.12 -6.06
CA SER A 82 -11.00 -19.83 -6.29
C SER A 82 -11.47 -18.76 -5.28
N ALA A 83 -12.76 -18.72 -4.98
CA ALA A 83 -13.32 -17.80 -3.98
C ALA A 83 -12.80 -18.09 -2.57
N VAL A 84 -12.72 -19.36 -2.16
CA VAL A 84 -12.21 -19.79 -0.85
C VAL A 84 -10.74 -19.43 -0.70
N PHE A 85 -9.91 -19.78 -1.69
CA PHE A 85 -8.48 -19.45 -1.64
C PHE A 85 -8.20 -17.95 -1.72
N ALA A 86 -9.03 -17.18 -2.42
CA ALA A 86 -8.96 -15.73 -2.43
C ALA A 86 -9.22 -15.13 -1.04
N VAL A 87 -10.19 -15.65 -0.29
CA VAL A 87 -10.44 -15.24 1.10
C VAL A 87 -9.24 -15.60 1.99
N ILE A 88 -8.72 -16.83 1.89
CA ILE A 88 -7.54 -17.28 2.66
C ILE A 88 -6.33 -16.37 2.35
N PHE A 89 -6.10 -16.06 1.07
CA PHE A 89 -5.05 -15.12 0.64
C PHE A 89 -5.24 -13.73 1.27
N GLY A 90 -6.46 -13.20 1.22
CA GLY A 90 -6.78 -11.89 1.80
C GLY A 90 -6.53 -11.84 3.31
N ILE A 91 -6.91 -12.89 4.04
CA ILE A 91 -6.64 -13.01 5.48
C ILE A 91 -5.13 -13.01 5.72
N GLY A 92 -4.39 -13.87 5.02
CA GLY A 92 -2.94 -13.98 5.16
C GLY A 92 -2.23 -12.65 4.86
N ALA A 93 -2.54 -12.03 3.73
CA ALA A 93 -1.98 -10.74 3.33
C ALA A 93 -2.30 -9.62 4.35
N GLY A 94 -3.50 -9.62 4.93
CA GLY A 94 -3.90 -8.68 5.98
C GLY A 94 -3.04 -8.80 7.24
N LEU A 95 -2.79 -10.02 7.71
CA LEU A 95 -1.91 -10.30 8.84
C LEU A 95 -0.46 -9.88 8.57
N VAL A 96 0.07 -10.22 7.38
CA VAL A 96 1.46 -9.90 6.99
C VAL A 96 1.66 -8.39 6.90
N LEU A 97 0.77 -7.67 6.22
CA LEU A 97 0.92 -6.23 6.03
C LEU A 97 0.61 -5.43 7.29
N ASP A 98 -0.16 -5.97 8.24
CA ASP A 98 -0.33 -5.34 9.55
C ASP A 98 1.01 -5.25 10.30
N GLU A 99 1.87 -6.25 10.17
CA GLU A 99 3.23 -6.27 10.75
C GLU A 99 4.34 -5.90 9.74
N PHE A 100 4.02 -5.22 8.65
CA PHE A 100 5.01 -4.82 7.62
C PHE A 100 6.21 -4.06 8.22
N ALA A 101 5.97 -3.21 9.21
CA ALA A 101 7.04 -2.46 9.85
C ALA A 101 8.02 -3.37 10.65
N LEU A 102 7.54 -4.46 11.23
CA LEU A 102 8.36 -5.48 11.89
C LEU A 102 9.28 -6.16 10.87
N ILE A 103 8.73 -6.57 9.72
CA ILE A 103 9.51 -7.19 8.65
C ILE A 103 10.59 -6.22 8.14
N LEU A 104 10.23 -4.95 7.95
CA LEU A 104 11.13 -3.93 7.43
C LEU A 104 12.28 -3.57 8.39
N HIS A 105 12.01 -3.55 9.69
CA HIS A 105 12.98 -3.13 10.72
C HIS A 105 13.64 -4.31 11.45
N LEU A 106 13.19 -5.55 11.22
CA LEU A 106 13.62 -6.77 11.92
C LEU A 106 13.57 -6.62 13.46
N ALA A 107 12.63 -5.82 13.94
CA ALA A 107 12.42 -5.52 15.35
C ALA A 107 10.95 -5.22 15.61
N ASP A 108 10.46 -5.50 16.80
CA ASP A 108 9.09 -5.13 17.20
C ASP A 108 8.98 -3.61 17.34
N VAL A 109 8.50 -2.98 16.27
CA VAL A 109 8.25 -1.54 16.19
C VAL A 109 6.77 -1.21 16.05
N TYR A 110 5.89 -2.15 16.37
CA TYR A 110 4.45 -2.07 16.13
C TYR A 110 3.82 -0.79 16.72
N TRP A 111 4.15 -0.45 17.97
CA TRP A 111 3.65 0.72 18.68
C TRP A 111 4.56 1.95 18.59
N THR A 112 5.48 2.00 17.64
CA THR A 112 6.38 3.12 17.41
C THR A 112 5.92 3.99 16.23
N GLU A 113 6.59 5.13 16.01
CA GLU A 113 6.42 5.92 14.78
C GLU A 113 6.72 5.11 13.50
N ALA A 114 7.64 4.14 13.59
CA ALA A 114 7.95 3.25 12.47
C ALA A 114 6.78 2.30 12.15
N GLY A 115 6.01 1.86 13.14
CA GLY A 115 4.83 1.00 12.98
C GLY A 115 3.71 1.64 12.16
N ARG A 116 3.67 2.98 12.06
CA ARG A 116 2.73 3.69 11.18
C ARG A 116 2.90 3.38 9.70
N LYS A 117 4.07 2.83 9.29
CA LYS A 117 4.31 2.39 7.91
C LYS A 117 3.40 1.23 7.52
N SER A 118 3.07 0.32 8.44
CA SER A 118 2.13 -0.77 8.17
C SER A 118 0.76 -0.24 7.75
N VAL A 119 0.20 0.74 8.50
CA VAL A 119 -1.07 1.39 8.13
C VAL A 119 -1.01 2.00 6.74
N GLU A 120 0.10 2.65 6.41
CA GLU A 120 0.29 3.29 5.10
C GLU A 120 0.31 2.27 3.95
N VAL A 121 1.00 1.15 4.14
CA VAL A 121 1.09 0.07 3.15
C VAL A 121 -0.26 -0.61 2.97
N VAL A 122 -0.98 -0.91 4.05
CA VAL A 122 -2.33 -1.50 3.97
C VAL A 122 -3.30 -0.59 3.21
N VAL A 123 -3.35 0.71 3.55
CA VAL A 123 -4.22 1.67 2.85
C VAL A 123 -3.84 1.79 1.37
N LEU A 124 -2.55 1.80 1.07
CA LEU A 124 -2.06 1.85 -0.31
C LEU A 124 -2.47 0.60 -1.09
N THR A 125 -2.27 -0.59 -0.52
CA THR A 125 -2.65 -1.87 -1.14
C THR A 125 -4.16 -1.93 -1.38
N ALA A 126 -4.96 -1.60 -0.38
CA ALA A 126 -6.42 -1.58 -0.51
C ALA A 126 -6.88 -0.61 -1.61
N ALA A 127 -6.28 0.58 -1.69
CA ALA A 127 -6.61 1.55 -2.72
C ALA A 127 -6.21 1.08 -4.13
N LEU A 128 -5.05 0.43 -4.30
CA LEU A 128 -4.61 -0.11 -5.59
C LEU A 128 -5.53 -1.24 -6.06
N VAL A 129 -5.84 -2.20 -5.19
CA VAL A 129 -6.76 -3.30 -5.53
C VAL A 129 -8.17 -2.74 -5.81
N GLY A 130 -8.61 -1.74 -5.04
CA GLY A 130 -9.87 -1.03 -5.28
C GLY A 130 -9.93 -0.36 -6.67
N LEU A 131 -8.83 0.23 -7.15
CA LEU A 131 -8.76 0.77 -8.50
C LEU A 131 -8.90 -0.31 -9.58
N VAL A 132 -8.24 -1.46 -9.40
CA VAL A 132 -8.37 -2.60 -10.32
C VAL A 132 -9.81 -3.13 -10.34
N LEU A 133 -10.47 -3.20 -9.18
CA LEU A 133 -11.89 -3.57 -9.08
C LEU A 133 -12.80 -2.54 -9.77
N ALA A 134 -12.46 -1.26 -9.68
CA ALA A 134 -13.20 -0.18 -10.34
C ALA A 134 -13.03 -0.15 -11.88
N GLY A 135 -12.24 -1.07 -12.45
CA GLY A 135 -12.06 -1.20 -13.89
C GLY A 135 -10.77 -0.59 -14.43
N PHE A 136 -9.93 0.00 -13.59
CA PHE A 136 -8.62 0.49 -14.05
C PHE A 136 -7.66 -0.67 -14.28
N ALA A 137 -7.12 -0.79 -15.47
CA ALA A 137 -6.06 -1.74 -15.77
C ALA A 137 -4.67 -1.15 -15.47
N PRO A 138 -3.71 -1.99 -15.03
CA PRO A 138 -2.32 -1.55 -14.88
C PRO A 138 -1.75 -1.02 -16.20
N PHE A 139 -0.81 -0.08 -16.09
CA PHE A 139 -0.08 0.52 -17.22
C PHE A 139 -0.93 1.35 -18.21
N GLY A 140 -2.17 1.71 -17.87
CA GLY A 140 -3.00 2.60 -18.66
C GLY A 140 -3.55 1.99 -19.95
N VAL A 141 -3.68 0.66 -20.00
CA VAL A 141 -4.23 -0.03 -21.18
C VAL A 141 -5.69 0.33 -21.44
N ASN A 142 -6.41 0.81 -20.43
CA ASN A 142 -7.80 1.26 -20.57
C ASN A 142 -7.97 2.53 -21.44
N ASP A 143 -6.88 3.29 -21.64
CA ASP A 143 -6.93 4.54 -22.42
C ASP A 143 -6.75 4.29 -23.93
N LEU A 144 -6.58 3.03 -24.35
CA LEU A 144 -6.42 2.61 -25.75
C LEU A 144 -7.77 2.28 -26.36
N SER A 145 -7.96 2.63 -27.63
CA SER A 145 -9.09 2.19 -28.45
C SER A 145 -8.96 0.71 -28.83
N ASP A 146 -10.06 0.09 -29.28
CA ASP A 146 -10.08 -1.32 -29.69
C ASP A 146 -9.08 -1.61 -30.83
N ASP A 147 -8.90 -0.67 -31.77
CA ASP A 147 -7.93 -0.79 -32.86
C ASP A 147 -6.49 -0.72 -32.35
N GLU A 148 -6.21 0.17 -31.39
CA GLU A 148 -4.88 0.29 -30.76
C GLU A 148 -4.54 -0.91 -29.88
N LEU A 149 -5.53 -1.56 -29.25
CA LEU A 149 -5.32 -2.80 -28.49
C LEU A 149 -4.93 -3.99 -29.38
N GLN A 150 -5.34 -3.98 -30.66
CA GLN A 150 -4.94 -5.00 -31.64
C GLN A 150 -3.53 -4.75 -32.18
N ASP A 151 -3.03 -3.51 -32.15
CA ASP A 151 -1.65 -3.19 -32.53
C ASP A 151 -0.70 -3.34 -31.34
N ARG A 152 0.14 -4.37 -31.40
CA ARG A 152 1.16 -4.64 -30.36
C ARG A 152 2.12 -3.46 -30.16
N GLY A 153 2.40 -2.69 -31.21
CA GLY A 153 3.29 -1.53 -31.13
C GLY A 153 2.70 -0.43 -30.27
N SER A 154 1.43 -0.10 -30.46
CA SER A 154 0.70 0.90 -29.68
C SER A 154 0.61 0.52 -28.19
N VAL A 155 0.30 -0.73 -27.89
CA VAL A 155 0.26 -1.24 -26.49
C VAL A 155 1.62 -1.12 -25.83
N ILE A 156 2.68 -1.60 -26.49
CA ILE A 156 4.06 -1.53 -25.96
C ILE A 156 4.47 -0.07 -25.73
N MET A 157 4.17 0.82 -26.66
CA MET A 157 4.51 2.25 -26.54
C MET A 157 3.79 2.88 -25.34
N ASN A 158 2.49 2.66 -25.18
CA ASN A 158 1.70 3.21 -24.07
C ASN A 158 2.23 2.71 -22.71
N VAL A 159 2.45 1.40 -22.59
CA VAL A 159 3.02 0.78 -21.37
C VAL A 159 4.40 1.38 -21.08
N ALA A 160 5.27 1.50 -22.08
CA ALA A 160 6.62 2.05 -21.92
C ALA A 160 6.60 3.52 -21.47
N VAL A 161 5.75 4.35 -22.06
CA VAL A 161 5.60 5.77 -21.72
C VAL A 161 5.07 5.91 -20.27
N ASN A 162 4.04 5.17 -19.91
CA ASN A 162 3.49 5.21 -18.54
C ASN A 162 4.50 4.73 -17.51
N PHE A 163 5.21 3.65 -17.81
CA PHE A 163 6.29 3.15 -16.96
C PHE A 163 7.41 4.17 -16.79
N LEU A 164 7.81 4.84 -17.87
CA LEU A 164 8.80 5.92 -17.83
C LEU A 164 8.35 7.08 -16.92
N PHE A 165 7.10 7.54 -17.02
CA PHE A 165 6.57 8.57 -16.12
C PHE A 165 6.54 8.11 -14.66
N SER A 166 6.20 6.87 -14.40
CA SER A 166 6.22 6.28 -13.06
C SER A 166 7.65 6.23 -12.49
N LEU A 167 8.64 5.82 -13.28
CA LEU A 167 10.06 5.85 -12.89
C LEU A 167 10.56 7.29 -12.64
N LEU A 168 10.16 8.25 -13.48
CA LEU A 168 10.47 9.66 -13.26
C LEU A 168 9.84 10.20 -11.98
N ALA A 169 8.59 9.86 -11.69
CA ALA A 169 7.93 10.24 -10.43
C ALA A 169 8.65 9.61 -9.22
N LEU A 170 9.08 8.35 -9.32
CA LEU A 170 9.84 7.65 -8.28
C LEU A 170 11.21 8.31 -8.05
N SER A 171 11.97 8.58 -9.11
CA SER A 171 13.27 9.25 -9.03
C SER A 171 13.18 10.67 -8.42
N LYS A 172 12.03 11.34 -8.59
CA LYS A 172 11.70 12.62 -7.97
C LYS A 172 11.23 12.51 -6.51
N GLY A 173 11.26 11.31 -5.91
CA GLY A 173 10.89 11.07 -4.51
C GLY A 173 9.38 11.09 -4.25
N LYS A 174 8.57 10.75 -5.25
CA LYS A 174 7.11 10.73 -5.17
C LYS A 174 6.57 9.30 -5.31
N ALA A 175 7.05 8.40 -4.43
CA ALA A 175 6.74 6.97 -4.50
C ALA A 175 5.23 6.69 -4.63
N ARG A 176 4.38 7.36 -3.84
CA ARG A 176 2.92 7.18 -3.94
C ARG A 176 2.37 7.53 -5.32
N MET A 177 2.82 8.67 -5.91
CA MET A 177 2.38 9.04 -7.26
C MET A 177 2.93 8.11 -8.33
N ALA A 178 4.12 7.54 -8.12
CA ALA A 178 4.66 6.51 -9.01
C ALA A 178 3.83 5.23 -8.97
N ILE A 179 3.49 4.76 -7.77
CA ILE A 179 2.72 3.52 -7.57
C ILE A 179 1.30 3.68 -8.14
N PHE A 180 0.57 4.74 -7.73
CA PHE A 180 -0.76 5.00 -8.29
C PHE A 180 -0.72 5.29 -9.80
N GLY A 181 0.39 5.87 -10.27
CA GLY A 181 0.62 6.19 -11.65
C GLY A 181 0.75 4.96 -12.57
N VAL A 182 1.13 3.81 -12.03
CA VAL A 182 1.14 2.55 -12.80
C VAL A 182 -0.28 2.18 -13.25
N ILE A 183 -1.30 2.47 -12.42
CA ILE A 183 -2.69 2.17 -12.72
C ILE A 183 -3.38 3.37 -13.41
N VAL A 184 -3.05 4.59 -12.99
CA VAL A 184 -3.67 5.83 -13.50
C VAL A 184 -2.60 6.71 -14.15
N PRO A 185 -2.44 6.68 -15.50
CA PRO A 185 -1.37 7.36 -16.22
C PRO A 185 -1.25 8.85 -15.92
N LEU A 186 -2.39 9.54 -15.78
CA LEU A 186 -2.41 10.97 -15.42
C LEU A 186 -1.70 11.26 -14.09
N VAL A 187 -1.76 10.35 -13.12
CA VAL A 187 -1.06 10.48 -11.82
C VAL A 187 0.45 10.37 -12.02
N ALA A 188 0.91 9.42 -12.86
CA ALA A 188 2.31 9.29 -13.23
C ALA A 188 2.83 10.55 -13.93
N LEU A 189 2.09 11.05 -14.92
CA LEU A 189 2.40 12.26 -15.67
C LEU A 189 2.53 13.48 -14.74
N VAL A 190 1.53 13.71 -13.86
CA VAL A 190 1.59 14.79 -12.86
C VAL A 190 2.78 14.61 -11.93
N GLY A 191 3.07 13.37 -11.50
CA GLY A 191 4.25 13.01 -10.72
C GLY A 191 5.55 13.37 -11.42
N ALA A 192 5.64 13.07 -12.71
CA ALA A 192 6.80 13.32 -13.56
C ALA A 192 7.04 14.82 -13.82
N ILE A 193 5.99 15.59 -14.10
CA ILE A 193 6.10 17.03 -14.42
C ILE A 193 6.42 17.87 -13.17
N ARG A 194 5.80 17.59 -12.04
CA ARG A 194 5.97 18.40 -10.81
C ARG A 194 7.40 18.37 -10.28
N LEU A 195 7.83 19.46 -9.60
CA LEU A 195 9.14 19.58 -8.96
C LEU A 195 9.46 18.37 -8.06
N ALA A 196 10.70 17.91 -8.11
CA ALA A 196 11.18 16.82 -7.29
C ALA A 196 11.20 17.19 -5.79
N ARG A 197 11.04 16.21 -4.91
CA ARG A 197 11.21 16.42 -3.46
C ARG A 197 12.67 16.70 -3.12
N PRO A 198 12.93 17.53 -2.09
CA PRO A 198 14.28 17.70 -1.57
C PRO A 198 14.87 16.36 -1.14
N GLY A 199 16.16 16.12 -1.41
CA GLY A 199 16.83 14.87 -1.05
C GLY A 199 16.58 13.69 -2.00
N SER A 200 15.64 13.80 -2.97
CA SER A 200 15.41 12.74 -3.97
C SER A 200 16.63 12.57 -4.89
N PRO A 201 16.82 11.39 -5.52
CA PRO A 201 17.88 11.14 -6.50
C PRO A 201 17.91 12.19 -7.61
N TRP A 202 16.73 12.55 -8.14
CA TRP A 202 16.59 13.61 -9.14
C TRP A 202 17.07 14.97 -8.64
N ALA A 203 16.66 15.38 -7.43
CA ALA A 203 17.05 16.68 -6.87
C ALA A 203 18.56 16.73 -6.58
N LYS A 204 19.15 15.63 -6.08
CA LYS A 204 20.60 15.52 -5.87
C LYS A 204 21.38 15.68 -7.18
N ARG A 205 20.88 15.11 -8.30
CA ARG A 205 21.57 15.14 -9.59
C ARG A 205 21.36 16.46 -10.35
N PHE A 206 20.13 16.96 -10.43
CA PHE A 206 19.77 18.07 -11.33
C PHE A 206 19.63 19.42 -10.63
N TYR A 207 19.34 19.48 -9.30
CA TYR A 207 19.19 20.75 -8.58
C TYR A 207 20.46 21.19 -7.88
N ARG A 208 21.53 20.40 -7.93
CA ARG A 208 22.82 20.75 -7.30
C ARG A 208 23.35 22.12 -7.75
N ARG A 209 23.25 22.42 -9.06
CA ARG A 209 23.69 23.67 -9.68
C ARG A 209 22.54 24.66 -9.95
N ARG A 210 21.34 24.44 -9.41
CA ARG A 210 20.15 25.27 -9.64
C ARG A 210 19.54 25.76 -8.33
N PRO A 211 20.08 26.82 -7.68
CA PRO A 211 19.68 27.27 -6.36
C PRO A 211 18.19 27.67 -6.30
N ARG A 212 17.65 28.31 -7.35
CA ARG A 212 16.22 28.67 -7.42
C ARG A 212 15.29 27.45 -7.44
N ALA A 213 15.67 26.39 -8.15
CA ALA A 213 14.88 25.15 -8.20
C ALA A 213 14.92 24.42 -6.85
N ARG A 214 16.08 24.39 -6.20
CA ARG A 214 16.28 23.83 -4.87
C ARG A 214 15.44 24.56 -3.83
N ALA A 215 15.48 25.91 -3.80
CA ALA A 215 14.69 26.72 -2.88
C ALA A 215 13.19 26.50 -3.06
N ARG A 216 12.70 26.54 -4.31
CA ARG A 216 11.27 26.26 -4.61
C ARG A 216 10.85 24.85 -4.21
N SER A 217 11.71 23.86 -4.42
CA SER A 217 11.47 22.47 -4.03
C SER A 217 11.32 22.35 -2.50
N SER A 218 12.23 22.95 -1.73
CA SER A 218 12.20 22.93 -0.26
C SER A 218 10.98 23.66 0.31
N LEU A 219 10.68 24.86 -0.20
CA LEU A 219 9.54 25.64 0.23
C LEU A 219 8.21 24.91 -0.01
N ARG A 220 8.08 24.30 -1.20
CA ARG A 220 6.89 23.52 -1.55
C ARG A 220 6.74 22.27 -0.68
N ALA A 221 7.84 21.55 -0.41
CA ALA A 221 7.82 20.39 0.48
C ALA A 221 7.38 20.81 1.89
N TYR A 222 7.95 21.92 2.42
CA TYR A 222 7.58 22.45 3.73
C TYR A 222 6.09 22.79 3.85
N HIS A 223 5.53 23.53 2.89
CA HIS A 223 4.10 23.88 2.91
C HIS A 223 3.19 22.66 2.77
N HIS A 224 3.57 21.71 1.90
CA HIS A 224 2.82 20.46 1.74
C HIS A 224 2.83 19.64 3.02
N ASP A 225 4.01 19.44 3.61
CA ASP A 225 4.15 18.61 4.80
C ASP A 225 3.45 19.28 6.00
N ARG A 226 3.60 20.59 6.20
CA ARG A 226 2.88 21.35 7.25
C ARG A 226 1.36 21.21 7.12
N ARG A 227 0.82 21.25 5.90
CA ARG A 227 -0.63 21.12 5.66
C ARG A 227 -1.16 19.72 5.94
N TRP A 228 -0.38 18.69 5.57
CA TRP A 228 -0.86 17.30 5.57
C TRP A 228 -0.38 16.46 6.75
N LEU A 229 0.64 16.88 7.50
CA LEU A 229 1.16 16.14 8.66
C LEU A 229 0.08 15.94 9.74
N GLY A 230 -0.69 16.97 10.09
CA GLY A 230 -1.72 16.91 11.11
C GLY A 230 -2.84 15.91 10.75
N PRO A 231 -3.54 16.09 9.61
CA PRO A 231 -4.59 15.16 9.18
C PRO A 231 -4.08 13.72 9.02
N ARG A 232 -2.88 13.55 8.45
CA ARG A 232 -2.27 12.23 8.27
C ARG A 232 -1.99 11.55 9.61
N ARG A 233 -1.40 12.26 10.58
CA ARG A 233 -1.14 11.73 11.92
C ARG A 233 -2.43 11.35 12.63
N LYS A 234 -3.46 12.20 12.59
CA LYS A 234 -4.77 11.89 13.17
C LYS A 234 -5.37 10.60 12.60
N PHE A 235 -5.31 10.45 11.28
CA PHE A 235 -5.80 9.25 10.60
C PHE A 235 -4.98 7.99 10.98
N GLN A 236 -3.65 8.12 11.02
CA GLN A 236 -2.77 7.02 11.43
C GLN A 236 -2.96 6.65 12.91
N ASP A 237 -3.17 7.63 13.79
CA ASP A 237 -3.45 7.40 15.21
C ASP A 237 -4.83 6.79 15.42
N TRP A 238 -5.80 7.17 14.58
CA TRP A 238 -7.13 6.58 14.64
C TRP A 238 -7.12 5.11 14.20
N ILE A 239 -6.40 4.75 13.16
CA ILE A 239 -6.29 3.35 12.70
C ILE A 239 -5.22 2.57 13.47
N GLY A 240 -4.01 3.11 13.56
CA GLY A 240 -2.82 2.43 14.11
C GLY A 240 -2.66 2.53 15.65
N GLY A 241 -3.38 3.45 16.31
CA GLY A 241 -3.12 3.81 17.71
C GLY A 241 -2.01 4.85 17.86
N LYS A 242 -1.99 5.53 19.00
CA LYS A 242 -0.91 6.47 19.32
C LYS A 242 0.36 5.68 19.64
N PRO A 243 1.54 6.10 19.10
CA PRO A 243 2.81 5.49 19.45
C PRO A 243 3.11 5.65 20.94
N ASP A 244 3.91 4.72 21.47
CA ASP A 244 4.47 4.90 22.79
C ASP A 244 5.41 6.10 22.80
N VAL A 245 5.30 6.92 23.85
CA VAL A 245 6.25 7.99 24.12
C VAL A 245 7.51 7.29 24.61
N GLY A 246 8.51 7.11 23.73
CA GLY A 246 9.80 6.56 24.14
C GLY A 246 10.37 7.39 25.29
N PRO A 247 11.17 6.80 26.20
CA PRO A 247 11.82 7.54 27.28
C PRO A 247 12.53 8.75 26.65
N ALA A 248 12.22 9.93 27.21
CA ALA A 248 12.88 11.17 26.79
C ALA A 248 14.39 10.89 26.83
N ARG A 249 15.06 11.03 25.67
CA ARG A 249 16.53 11.02 25.65
C ARG A 249 16.94 12.15 26.59
N THR A 250 17.33 11.78 27.81
CA THR A 250 18.08 12.64 28.68
C THR A 250 19.33 13.03 27.88
N LEU A 251 19.33 14.24 27.36
CA LEU A 251 20.55 14.84 26.82
C LEU A 251 21.49 14.96 28.02
N GLU A 252 22.32 13.93 28.21
CA GLU A 252 23.53 14.10 29.02
C GLU A 252 24.33 15.21 28.39
N ARG A 253 24.22 16.38 29.01
CA ARG A 253 25.19 17.46 28.84
C ARG A 253 26.51 16.93 29.44
N ARG A 254 27.43 16.60 28.58
CA ARG A 254 28.86 16.62 28.90
C ARG A 254 29.55 17.70 28.07
#